data_b51f75cb745516ed49ff01364654b6f9
#
_entry.id   b51f75cb745516ed49ff01364654b6f9
#
_cell.length_a   1.000
_cell.length_b   1.000
_cell.length_c   1.000
_cell.angle_alpha   90.00
_cell.angle_beta   90.00
_cell.angle_gamma   90.00
#
_symmetry.space_group_name_H-M   'P 1'
#
loop_
_entity.id
_entity.type
_entity.pdbx_description
1 polymer ?
#
loop_
_entity_poly.entity_id
_entity_poly.type
_entity_poly.pdbx_seq_one_letter_code
_entity_poly.pdbx_strand_id
1 'polypeptide(L)'
;MDSAFDKLDAAGFLEIWQHFDADDNGYIEDKELDEFFRHMMKRLAPKEKVTEEGLQRLKKRFMSAYDVTADGKLQIQELANMILPEDENFLLIFHREAPLDNSVDFMKIWRKYDVDCSGYISARELKAFLKDLFQKHQKEVSSDKLEEYTDTMMKIFDKNKDGCLDLNDLARILALEENFLLQFEMDACSKDERKRDFEKIFNHYDVSKTGALEGAEVDGFVKDMMGLVRPNLTSQELDKLRGVLLSHCDVNKDGKIQRNELGLCLGVKPKIG
;
A
#
# COMPACT_ATOMS: atom_id res chain seq x y z
N MET A 1 22.81 12.41 20.71
CA MET A 1 22.74 11.45 19.54
C MET A 1 22.90 12.28 18.30
N ASP A 2 24.14 12.69 18.03
CA ASP A 2 24.37 13.75 17.07
C ASP A 2 25.04 13.23 15.81
N SER A 3 24.52 13.69 14.71
CA SER A 3 25.18 14.02 13.44
C SER A 3 25.46 12.95 12.37
N ALA A 4 25.21 11.67 12.55
CA ALA A 4 25.45 10.75 11.43
C ALA A 4 24.30 10.77 10.38
N PHE A 5 23.11 11.20 10.81
CA PHE A 5 21.92 11.32 9.98
C PHE A 5 21.37 12.76 9.90
N ASP A 6 21.98 13.72 10.61
CA ASP A 6 21.49 15.11 10.72
C ASP A 6 21.43 15.91 9.41
N LYS A 7 21.83 15.33 8.28
CA LYS A 7 21.77 15.93 6.93
C LYS A 7 21.35 14.90 5.87
N LEU A 8 20.61 13.88 6.27
CA LEU A 8 20.15 12.90 5.31
C LEU A 8 18.92 13.49 4.59
N ASP A 9 19.06 13.71 3.30
CA ASP A 9 17.98 14.10 2.40
C ASP A 9 17.31 12.86 1.73
N ALA A 10 16.33 13.10 0.90
CA ALA A 10 15.63 12.03 0.22
C ALA A 10 16.54 11.17 -0.67
N ALA A 11 17.54 11.78 -1.31
CA ALA A 11 18.50 11.05 -2.15
C ALA A 11 19.42 10.14 -1.32
N GLY A 12 19.94 10.64 -0.21
CA GLY A 12 20.76 9.83 0.71
C GLY A 12 19.97 8.72 1.38
N PHE A 13 18.69 8.94 1.67
CA PHE A 13 17.78 7.89 2.13
C PHE A 13 17.61 6.80 1.07
N LEU A 14 17.40 7.17 -0.17
CA LEU A 14 17.27 6.23 -1.27
C LEU A 14 18.51 5.34 -1.43
N GLU A 15 19.71 5.91 -1.33
CA GLU A 15 20.96 5.14 -1.39
C GLU A 15 21.04 4.10 -0.28
N ILE A 16 20.64 4.46 0.94
CA ILE A 16 20.60 3.52 2.08
C ILE A 16 19.58 2.43 1.81
N TRP A 17 18.36 2.78 1.41
CA TRP A 17 17.31 1.81 1.12
C TRP A 17 17.76 0.80 0.06
N GLN A 18 18.22 1.26 -1.10
CA GLN A 18 18.66 0.41 -2.20
C GLN A 18 19.88 -0.46 -1.87
N HIS A 19 20.70 -0.02 -0.91
CA HIS A 19 21.86 -0.80 -0.47
C HIS A 19 21.46 -1.99 0.39
N PHE A 20 20.44 -1.85 1.23
CA PHE A 20 20.05 -2.87 2.21
C PHE A 20 18.84 -3.70 1.79
N ASP A 21 17.89 -3.19 1.01
CA ASP A 21 16.87 -3.98 0.29
C ASP A 21 17.53 -4.54 -0.98
N ALA A 22 18.44 -5.49 -0.80
CA ALA A 22 19.32 -5.96 -1.87
C ALA A 22 18.60 -6.92 -2.85
N ASP A 23 17.61 -7.65 -2.37
CA ASP A 23 16.77 -8.53 -3.18
C ASP A 23 15.54 -7.84 -3.77
N ASP A 24 15.38 -6.54 -3.44
CA ASP A 24 14.33 -5.66 -3.96
C ASP A 24 12.91 -6.15 -3.64
N ASN A 25 12.75 -6.82 -2.49
CA ASN A 25 11.46 -7.36 -2.04
C ASN A 25 10.58 -6.31 -1.33
N GLY A 26 11.10 -5.12 -1.03
CA GLY A 26 10.40 -4.02 -0.39
C GLY A 26 10.48 -4.03 1.14
N TYR A 27 11.38 -4.84 1.69
CA TYR A 27 11.67 -4.95 3.11
C TYR A 27 13.17 -5.02 3.34
N ILE A 28 13.63 -4.66 4.53
CA ILE A 28 14.95 -5.01 5.04
C ILE A 28 14.74 -6.07 6.12
N GLU A 29 15.10 -7.31 5.81
CA GLU A 29 14.83 -8.45 6.67
C GLU A 29 16.04 -9.38 6.86
N ASP A 30 15.97 -10.30 7.79
CA ASP A 30 16.95 -11.36 8.04
C ASP A 30 18.42 -10.89 8.03
N LYS A 31 19.17 -11.27 7.02
CA LYS A 31 20.60 -10.94 6.86
C LYS A 31 20.81 -9.47 6.52
N GLU A 32 19.93 -8.90 5.72
CA GLU A 32 19.96 -7.47 5.36
C GLU A 32 19.78 -6.60 6.60
N LEU A 33 18.85 -6.98 7.48
CA LEU A 33 18.62 -6.31 8.75
C LEU A 33 19.85 -6.37 9.66
N ASP A 34 20.52 -7.51 9.73
CA ASP A 34 21.74 -7.66 10.50
C ASP A 34 22.90 -6.84 9.91
N GLU A 35 23.02 -6.76 8.59
CA GLU A 35 24.02 -5.93 7.90
C GLU A 35 23.73 -4.45 8.10
N PHE A 36 22.48 -4.03 8.02
CA PHE A 36 22.04 -2.66 8.29
C PHE A 36 22.42 -2.23 9.71
N PHE A 37 22.07 -3.01 10.73
CA PHE A 37 22.42 -2.67 12.12
C PHE A 37 23.91 -2.75 12.39
N ARG A 38 24.64 -3.64 11.73
CA ARG A 38 26.12 -3.71 11.80
C ARG A 38 26.76 -2.46 11.21
N HIS A 39 26.23 -1.98 10.09
CA HIS A 39 26.67 -0.72 9.47
C HIS A 39 26.35 0.47 10.38
N MET A 40 25.15 0.51 10.94
CA MET A 40 24.74 1.56 11.89
C MET A 40 25.63 1.59 13.11
N MET A 41 25.97 0.46 13.71
CA MET A 41 26.91 0.39 14.85
C MET A 41 28.28 0.98 14.50
N LYS A 42 28.83 0.63 13.34
CA LYS A 42 30.12 1.18 12.90
C LYS A 42 30.08 2.69 12.72
N ARG A 43 28.95 3.26 12.30
CA ARG A 43 28.78 4.71 12.17
C ARG A 43 28.61 5.42 13.52
N LEU A 44 27.84 4.83 14.42
CA LEU A 44 27.58 5.42 15.75
C LEU A 44 28.77 5.30 16.69
N ALA A 45 29.55 4.22 16.58
CA ALA A 45 30.69 3.95 17.46
C ALA A 45 31.89 3.42 16.65
N PRO A 46 32.53 4.26 15.81
CA PRO A 46 33.56 3.81 14.87
C PRO A 46 34.82 3.22 15.53
N LYS A 47 35.05 3.50 16.83
CA LYS A 47 36.16 2.98 17.60
C LYS A 47 35.85 1.71 18.39
N GLU A 48 34.58 1.29 18.45
CA GLU A 48 34.18 0.10 19.19
C GLU A 48 34.12 -1.12 18.26
N LYS A 49 34.52 -2.27 18.81
CA LYS A 49 34.34 -3.54 18.08
C LYS A 49 32.85 -3.91 18.07
N VAL A 50 32.33 -4.14 16.88
CA VAL A 50 30.98 -4.69 16.72
C VAL A 50 30.96 -6.09 17.30
N THR A 51 30.28 -6.27 18.42
CA THR A 51 30.05 -7.58 19.04
C THR A 51 28.65 -8.07 18.70
N GLU A 52 28.47 -9.39 18.60
CA GLU A 52 27.17 -9.97 18.32
C GLU A 52 26.11 -9.61 19.37
N GLU A 53 26.51 -9.60 20.66
CA GLU A 53 25.62 -9.18 21.75
C GLU A 53 25.21 -7.70 21.62
N GLY A 54 26.13 -6.84 21.22
CA GLY A 54 25.87 -5.42 20.95
C GLY A 54 24.91 -5.24 19.78
N LEU A 55 25.12 -6.00 18.72
CA LEU A 55 24.27 -5.99 17.54
C LEU A 55 22.83 -6.39 17.90
N GLN A 56 22.65 -7.51 18.58
CA GLN A 56 21.31 -8.00 18.97
C GLN A 56 20.61 -7.03 19.94
N ARG A 57 21.35 -6.37 20.81
CA ARG A 57 20.80 -5.36 21.72
C ARG A 57 20.33 -4.12 20.96
N LEU A 58 21.13 -3.66 19.99
CA LEU A 58 20.78 -2.52 19.14
C LEU A 58 19.55 -2.85 18.28
N LYS A 59 19.58 -3.97 17.58
CA LYS A 59 18.47 -4.48 16.77
C LYS A 59 17.18 -4.54 17.59
N LYS A 60 17.19 -5.22 18.75
CA LYS A 60 16.01 -5.32 19.62
C LYS A 60 15.47 -3.95 20.03
N ARG A 61 16.37 -3.01 20.39
CA ARG A 61 15.96 -1.65 20.81
C ARG A 61 15.29 -0.87 19.69
N PHE A 62 15.87 -0.91 18.49
CA PHE A 62 15.32 -0.17 17.36
C PHE A 62 14.07 -0.82 16.79
N MET A 63 14.05 -2.14 16.63
CA MET A 63 12.86 -2.85 16.17
C MET A 63 11.68 -2.63 17.13
N SER A 64 11.89 -2.69 18.45
CA SER A 64 10.81 -2.40 19.40
C SER A 64 10.27 -0.96 19.35
N ALA A 65 11.01 -0.03 18.75
CA ALA A 65 10.60 1.37 18.63
C ALA A 65 10.03 1.75 17.27
N TYR A 66 10.44 1.08 16.20
CA TYR A 66 10.17 1.48 14.83
C TYR A 66 9.47 0.41 13.97
N ASP A 67 9.59 -0.86 14.31
CA ASP A 67 8.81 -1.94 13.70
C ASP A 67 7.37 -1.88 14.26
N VAL A 68 6.56 -1.06 13.61
CA VAL A 68 5.17 -0.80 14.04
C VAL A 68 4.26 -1.98 13.69
N THR A 69 4.58 -2.66 12.60
CA THR A 69 3.83 -3.84 12.14
C THR A 69 4.11 -5.08 12.97
N ALA A 70 5.24 -5.07 13.75
CA ALA A 70 5.71 -6.17 14.58
C ALA A 70 5.92 -7.49 13.79
N ASP A 71 6.29 -7.36 12.51
CA ASP A 71 6.57 -8.48 11.61
C ASP A 71 8.05 -8.91 11.61
N GLY A 72 8.90 -8.16 12.31
CA GLY A 72 10.34 -8.44 12.43
C GLY A 72 11.16 -7.95 11.23
N LYS A 73 10.57 -7.18 10.34
CA LYS A 73 11.18 -6.59 9.14
C LYS A 73 11.17 -5.06 9.27
N LEU A 74 11.88 -4.36 8.41
CA LEU A 74 11.77 -2.92 8.27
C LEU A 74 11.17 -2.58 6.91
N GLN A 75 10.00 -1.99 6.94
CA GLN A 75 9.39 -1.37 5.78
C GLN A 75 10.04 -0.01 5.52
N ILE A 76 9.87 0.49 4.29
CA ILE A 76 10.49 1.77 3.90
C ILE A 76 10.04 2.94 4.78
N GLN A 77 8.78 2.97 5.20
CA GLN A 77 8.24 4.00 6.09
C GLN A 77 8.86 3.91 7.49
N GLU A 78 9.05 2.70 8.00
CA GLU A 78 9.66 2.45 9.32
C GLU A 78 11.13 2.85 9.32
N LEU A 79 11.86 2.52 8.24
CA LEU A 79 13.24 2.98 8.06
C LEU A 79 13.31 4.51 7.97
N ALA A 80 12.43 5.15 7.20
CA ALA A 80 12.39 6.59 7.06
C ALA A 80 12.15 7.28 8.42
N ASN A 81 11.24 6.76 9.23
CA ASN A 81 10.99 7.27 10.58
C ASN A 81 12.17 7.09 11.52
N MET A 82 13.03 6.10 11.26
CA MET A 82 14.20 5.81 12.08
C MET A 82 15.40 6.71 11.74
N ILE A 83 15.60 7.05 10.45
CA ILE A 83 16.85 7.67 10.00
C ILE A 83 16.71 9.07 9.40
N LEU A 84 15.53 9.46 8.94
CA LEU A 84 15.29 10.80 8.38
C LEU A 84 14.88 11.81 9.47
N PRO A 85 15.41 13.04 9.42
CA PRO A 85 14.85 14.15 10.19
C PRO A 85 13.37 14.37 9.83
N GLU A 86 12.57 14.83 10.79
CA GLU A 86 11.12 14.99 10.59
C GLU A 86 10.76 15.94 9.42
N ASP A 87 11.57 16.97 9.22
CA ASP A 87 11.40 17.96 8.14
C ASP A 87 11.79 17.42 6.75
N GLU A 88 12.69 16.43 6.68
CA GLU A 88 13.10 15.77 5.43
C GLU A 88 12.35 14.43 5.19
N ASN A 89 11.56 13.97 6.16
CA ASN A 89 10.81 12.72 6.00
C ASN A 89 9.56 12.92 5.15
N PHE A 90 9.75 12.86 3.83
CA PHE A 90 8.68 12.98 2.85
C PHE A 90 7.66 11.82 2.90
N LEU A 91 8.06 10.65 3.42
CA LEU A 91 7.18 9.50 3.60
C LEU A 91 6.26 9.63 4.82
N LEU A 92 6.60 10.51 5.79
CA LEU A 92 5.79 10.73 6.98
C LEU A 92 4.38 11.21 6.65
N ILE A 93 4.20 11.86 5.50
CA ILE A 93 2.90 12.34 5.06
C ILE A 93 1.91 11.19 4.82
N PHE A 94 2.40 10.02 4.38
CA PHE A 94 1.58 8.84 4.18
C PHE A 94 1.16 8.21 5.51
N HIS A 95 1.98 8.32 6.57
CA HIS A 95 1.62 7.88 7.92
C HIS A 95 0.56 8.77 8.60
N ARG A 96 0.44 10.00 8.17
CA ARG A 96 -0.60 10.93 8.68
C ARG A 96 -1.96 10.72 8.03
N GLU A 97 -1.99 10.06 6.89
CA GLU A 97 -3.24 9.51 6.37
C GLU A 97 -3.61 8.27 7.20
N ALA A 98 -4.90 8.08 7.44
CA ALA A 98 -5.36 6.81 8.01
C ALA A 98 -4.90 5.67 7.09
N PRO A 99 -4.45 4.54 7.64
CA PRO A 99 -4.15 3.37 6.82
C PRO A 99 -5.32 3.11 5.87
N LEU A 100 -5.01 2.79 4.61
CA LEU A 100 -6.05 2.39 3.68
C LEU A 100 -6.46 0.95 4.01
N ASP A 101 -7.43 0.83 4.89
CA ASP A 101 -8.02 -0.43 5.33
C ASP A 101 -9.03 -1.00 4.35
N ASN A 102 -9.27 -0.28 3.25
CA ASN A 102 -10.28 -0.66 2.27
C ASN A 102 -9.81 -0.39 0.83
N SER A 103 -9.83 -1.41 0.00
CA SER A 103 -9.49 -1.32 -1.43
C SER A 103 -10.38 -0.36 -2.22
N VAL A 104 -11.57 -0.04 -1.73
CA VAL A 104 -12.44 0.97 -2.35
C VAL A 104 -11.82 2.36 -2.30
N ASP A 105 -11.29 2.76 -1.16
CA ASP A 105 -10.65 4.08 -1.01
C ASP A 105 -9.34 4.15 -1.79
N PHE A 106 -8.59 3.04 -1.85
CA PHE A 106 -7.46 2.90 -2.75
C PHE A 106 -7.86 3.10 -4.22
N MET A 107 -8.93 2.46 -4.69
CA MET A 107 -9.39 2.60 -6.06
C MET A 107 -9.94 4.01 -6.38
N LYS A 108 -10.49 4.72 -5.41
CA LYS A 108 -10.83 6.15 -5.57
C LYS A 108 -9.61 7.01 -5.85
N ILE A 109 -8.50 6.76 -5.10
CA ILE A 109 -7.23 7.46 -5.31
C ILE A 109 -6.69 7.11 -6.70
N TRP A 110 -6.62 5.83 -7.03
CA TRP A 110 -6.16 5.37 -8.34
C TRP A 110 -6.90 6.07 -9.48
N ARG A 111 -8.23 5.99 -9.49
CA ARG A 111 -9.07 6.60 -10.55
C ARG A 111 -8.96 8.12 -10.62
N LYS A 112 -8.65 8.77 -9.51
CA LYS A 112 -8.46 10.22 -9.48
C LYS A 112 -7.17 10.65 -10.17
N TYR A 113 -6.10 9.87 -10.04
CA TYR A 113 -4.77 10.28 -10.51
C TYR A 113 -4.33 9.60 -11.80
N ASP A 114 -4.84 8.44 -12.17
CA ASP A 114 -4.76 7.88 -13.53
C ASP A 114 -5.74 8.65 -14.44
N VAL A 115 -5.37 9.91 -14.74
CA VAL A 115 -6.26 10.88 -15.41
C VAL A 115 -6.48 10.51 -16.88
N ASP A 116 -5.46 9.99 -17.53
CA ASP A 116 -5.49 9.60 -18.94
C ASP A 116 -6.00 8.17 -19.15
N CYS A 117 -6.34 7.48 -18.04
CA CYS A 117 -6.80 6.08 -18.05
C CYS A 117 -5.80 5.13 -18.74
N SER A 118 -4.50 5.44 -18.63
CA SER A 118 -3.44 4.60 -19.19
C SER A 118 -3.30 3.26 -18.45
N GLY A 119 -3.79 3.18 -17.22
CA GLY A 119 -3.61 2.06 -16.34
C GLY A 119 -2.30 2.07 -15.56
N TYR A 120 -1.64 3.23 -15.56
CA TYR A 120 -0.39 3.51 -14.86
C TYR A 120 -0.43 4.93 -14.27
N ILE A 121 0.36 5.18 -13.24
CA ILE A 121 0.58 6.52 -12.71
C ILE A 121 1.95 6.99 -13.19
N SER A 122 1.96 7.98 -14.08
CA SER A 122 3.18 8.63 -14.55
C SER A 122 3.82 9.49 -13.45
N ALA A 123 5.09 9.86 -13.60
CA ALA A 123 5.77 10.79 -12.70
C ALA A 123 5.01 12.13 -12.54
N ARG A 124 4.37 12.61 -13.63
CA ARG A 124 3.55 13.83 -13.59
C ARG A 124 2.30 13.67 -12.71
N GLU A 125 1.64 12.54 -12.80
CA GLU A 125 0.45 12.23 -12.02
C GLU A 125 0.81 11.96 -10.56
N LEU A 126 1.91 11.26 -10.30
CA LEU A 126 2.46 11.10 -8.95
C LEU A 126 2.81 12.47 -8.32
N LYS A 127 3.42 13.39 -9.08
CA LYS A 127 3.70 14.74 -8.61
C LYS A 127 2.43 15.49 -8.22
N ALA A 128 1.36 15.35 -9.02
CA ALA A 128 0.06 15.95 -8.71
C ALA A 128 -0.54 15.35 -7.44
N PHE A 129 -0.45 14.04 -7.27
CA PHE A 129 -0.88 13.34 -6.06
C PHE A 129 -0.13 13.83 -4.82
N LEU A 130 1.21 13.87 -4.88
CA LEU A 130 2.04 14.37 -3.77
C LEU A 130 1.71 15.82 -3.41
N LYS A 131 1.54 16.67 -4.42
CA LYS A 131 1.16 18.08 -4.20
C LYS A 131 -0.16 18.20 -3.45
N ASP A 132 -1.20 17.49 -3.88
CA ASP A 132 -2.51 17.49 -3.22
C ASP A 132 -2.38 16.98 -1.78
N LEU A 133 -1.58 15.94 -1.56
CA LEU A 133 -1.37 15.34 -0.27
C LEU A 133 -0.66 16.31 0.70
N PHE A 134 0.41 16.99 0.25
CA PHE A 134 1.10 18.01 1.04
C PHE A 134 0.17 19.18 1.37
N GLN A 135 -0.63 19.65 0.41
CA GLN A 135 -1.62 20.71 0.64
C GLN A 135 -2.69 20.32 1.66
N LYS A 136 -3.20 19.09 1.59
CA LYS A 136 -4.18 18.56 2.54
C LYS A 136 -3.65 18.60 3.98
N HIS A 137 -2.36 18.33 4.17
CA HIS A 137 -1.69 18.39 5.47
C HIS A 137 -1.11 19.76 5.82
N GLN A 138 -1.46 20.82 5.07
CA GLN A 138 -0.98 22.19 5.29
C GLN A 138 0.55 22.29 5.33
N LYS A 139 1.25 21.42 4.64
CA LYS A 139 2.70 21.48 4.43
C LYS A 139 2.99 22.20 3.12
N GLU A 140 3.67 23.33 3.21
CA GLU A 140 4.20 24.01 2.02
C GLU A 140 5.50 23.35 1.59
N VAL A 141 5.55 22.87 0.36
CA VAL A 141 6.73 22.25 -0.26
C VAL A 141 7.08 23.05 -1.50
N SER A 142 8.36 23.43 -1.65
CA SER A 142 8.84 24.10 -2.85
C SER A 142 8.71 23.20 -4.07
N SER A 143 8.65 23.80 -5.27
CA SER A 143 8.59 23.05 -6.52
C SER A 143 9.77 22.10 -6.69
N ASP A 144 10.96 22.53 -6.28
CA ASP A 144 12.20 21.75 -6.41
C ASP A 144 12.21 20.55 -5.46
N LYS A 145 11.76 20.74 -4.22
CA LYS A 145 11.59 19.63 -3.27
C LYS A 145 10.50 18.66 -3.69
N LEU A 146 9.41 19.14 -4.26
CA LEU A 146 8.34 18.28 -4.78
C LEU A 146 8.85 17.43 -5.97
N GLU A 147 9.71 17.99 -6.84
CA GLU A 147 10.38 17.26 -7.90
C GLU A 147 11.29 16.17 -7.31
N GLU A 148 12.16 16.55 -6.37
CA GLU A 148 13.08 15.62 -5.69
C GLU A 148 12.32 14.44 -5.05
N TYR A 149 11.22 14.71 -4.35
CA TYR A 149 10.41 13.66 -3.72
C TYR A 149 9.72 12.76 -4.76
N THR A 150 9.23 13.35 -5.86
CA THR A 150 8.63 12.59 -6.96
C THR A 150 9.66 11.65 -7.59
N ASP A 151 10.84 12.17 -7.93
CA ASP A 151 11.93 11.40 -8.53
C ASP A 151 12.41 10.27 -7.59
N THR A 152 12.51 10.58 -6.30
CA THR A 152 12.91 9.59 -5.29
C THR A 152 11.88 8.48 -5.18
N MET A 153 10.60 8.81 -5.12
CA MET A 153 9.52 7.82 -5.05
C MET A 153 9.45 6.96 -6.31
N MET A 154 9.61 7.56 -7.50
CA MET A 154 9.69 6.79 -8.74
C MET A 154 10.85 5.79 -8.68
N LYS A 155 12.05 6.21 -8.26
CA LYS A 155 13.22 5.32 -8.15
C LYS A 155 13.04 4.18 -7.13
N ILE A 156 12.25 4.38 -6.09
CA ILE A 156 11.98 3.37 -5.06
C ILE A 156 10.94 2.36 -5.53
N PHE A 157 9.84 2.85 -6.10
CA PHE A 157 8.64 2.04 -6.31
C PHE A 157 8.45 1.57 -7.75
N ASP A 158 9.00 2.27 -8.76
CA ASP A 158 9.03 1.80 -10.14
C ASP A 158 10.08 0.68 -10.31
N LYS A 159 9.67 -0.55 -10.00
CA LYS A 159 10.55 -1.71 -9.99
C LYS A 159 10.98 -2.15 -11.38
N ASN A 160 10.10 -2.03 -12.37
CA ASN A 160 10.38 -2.43 -13.75
C ASN A 160 11.12 -1.33 -14.57
N LYS A 161 11.27 -0.12 -13.98
CA LYS A 161 11.96 1.04 -14.55
C LYS A 161 11.38 1.52 -15.88
N ASP A 162 10.06 1.43 -16.04
CA ASP A 162 9.36 1.92 -17.23
C ASP A 162 8.92 3.41 -17.12
N GLY A 163 9.21 4.04 -15.98
CA GLY A 163 8.88 5.44 -15.69
C GLY A 163 7.45 5.67 -15.24
N CYS A 164 6.75 4.59 -14.89
CA CYS A 164 5.37 4.62 -14.43
C CYS A 164 5.18 3.70 -13.23
N LEU A 165 4.18 3.99 -12.40
CA LEU A 165 3.79 3.12 -11.30
C LEU A 165 2.56 2.31 -11.69
N ASP A 166 2.61 1.02 -11.47
CA ASP A 166 1.43 0.17 -11.62
C ASP A 166 0.55 0.17 -10.36
N LEU A 167 -0.54 -0.59 -10.40
CA LEU A 167 -1.51 -0.67 -9.31
C LEU A 167 -0.86 -1.17 -8.00
N ASN A 168 0.08 -2.11 -8.10
CA ASN A 168 0.75 -2.71 -6.94
C ASN A 168 1.82 -1.77 -6.37
N ASP A 169 2.50 -1.01 -7.23
CA ASP A 169 3.46 0.00 -6.81
C ASP A 169 2.78 1.07 -5.95
N LEU A 170 1.63 1.59 -6.41
CA LEU A 170 0.86 2.56 -5.64
C LEU A 170 0.29 1.96 -4.35
N ALA A 171 -0.14 0.71 -4.38
CA ALA A 171 -0.63 0.01 -3.18
C ALA A 171 0.45 -0.10 -2.10
N ARG A 172 1.71 -0.35 -2.49
CA ARG A 172 2.87 -0.34 -1.58
C ARG A 172 3.16 1.04 -1.02
N ILE A 173 3.11 2.08 -1.85
CA ILE A 173 3.30 3.48 -1.40
C ILE A 173 2.28 3.85 -0.33
N LEU A 174 1.04 3.47 -0.53
CA LEU A 174 -0.08 3.80 0.35
C LEU A 174 -0.25 2.84 1.53
N ALA A 175 0.64 1.85 1.66
CA ALA A 175 0.55 0.81 2.68
C ALA A 175 -0.87 0.23 2.80
N LEU A 176 -1.45 -0.16 1.64
CA LEU A 176 -2.77 -0.77 1.60
C LEU A 176 -2.74 -2.06 2.43
N GLU A 177 -3.68 -2.18 3.37
CA GLU A 177 -3.81 -3.36 4.21
C GLU A 177 -4.08 -4.65 3.40
N GLU A 178 -3.88 -5.79 4.06
CA GLU A 178 -4.12 -7.08 3.45
C GLU A 178 -5.55 -7.22 2.90
N ASN A 179 -5.67 -8.03 1.87
CA ASN A 179 -6.94 -8.31 1.20
C ASN A 179 -8.00 -8.81 2.20
N PHE A 180 -9.05 -8.02 2.38
CA PHE A 180 -10.14 -8.31 3.31
C PHE A 180 -10.77 -9.71 3.10
N LEU A 181 -10.77 -10.21 1.88
CA LEU A 181 -11.35 -11.52 1.56
C LEU A 181 -10.55 -12.70 2.07
N LEU A 182 -9.26 -12.51 2.44
CA LEU A 182 -8.42 -13.59 3.00
C LEU A 182 -8.93 -14.14 4.33
N GLN A 183 -9.73 -13.37 5.08
CA GLN A 183 -10.28 -13.81 6.35
C GLN A 183 -11.48 -14.78 6.22
N PHE A 184 -11.96 -15.05 4.99
CA PHE A 184 -13.10 -15.92 4.74
C PHE A 184 -12.66 -17.23 4.08
N GLU A 185 -12.98 -18.36 4.72
CA GLU A 185 -12.76 -19.69 4.14
C GLU A 185 -13.89 -20.02 3.14
N MET A 186 -13.55 -20.08 1.87
CA MET A 186 -14.53 -20.31 0.78
C MET A 186 -15.12 -21.72 0.75
N ASP A 187 -14.51 -22.71 1.39
CA ASP A 187 -14.81 -24.14 1.10
C ASP A 187 -15.61 -24.89 2.17
N ALA A 188 -15.84 -24.36 3.36
CA ALA A 188 -16.32 -25.18 4.48
C ALA A 188 -17.63 -24.75 5.14
N CYS A 189 -18.37 -23.79 4.58
CA CYS A 189 -19.40 -23.12 5.34
C CYS A 189 -20.81 -23.70 5.14
N SER A 190 -21.55 -23.79 6.24
CA SER A 190 -23.01 -23.98 6.22
C SER A 190 -23.70 -22.83 5.46
N LYS A 191 -24.94 -23.01 5.03
CA LYS A 191 -25.70 -21.95 4.33
C LYS A 191 -25.83 -20.67 5.16
N ASP A 192 -25.92 -20.78 6.48
CA ASP A 192 -26.08 -19.65 7.38
C ASP A 192 -24.76 -18.90 7.59
N GLU A 193 -23.63 -19.59 7.59
CA GLU A 193 -22.29 -19.00 7.62
C GLU A 193 -22.02 -18.24 6.33
N ARG A 194 -22.23 -18.85 5.18
CA ARG A 194 -22.09 -18.16 3.87
C ARG A 194 -22.93 -16.90 3.79
N LYS A 195 -24.11 -16.89 4.36
CA LYS A 195 -24.94 -15.71 4.38
C LYS A 195 -24.38 -14.63 5.29
N ARG A 196 -23.90 -14.98 6.48
CA ARG A 196 -23.26 -14.02 7.39
C ARG A 196 -21.98 -13.41 6.80
N ASP A 197 -21.18 -14.25 6.16
CA ASP A 197 -19.95 -13.81 5.51
C ASP A 197 -20.22 -12.93 4.29
N PHE A 198 -21.21 -13.29 3.49
CA PHE A 198 -21.69 -12.45 2.41
C PHE A 198 -22.12 -11.05 2.89
N GLU A 199 -22.87 -10.96 3.98
CA GLU A 199 -23.29 -9.67 4.54
C GLU A 199 -22.08 -8.84 5.02
N LYS A 200 -21.07 -9.47 5.62
CA LYS A 200 -19.83 -8.79 6.02
C LYS A 200 -19.06 -8.29 4.80
N ILE A 201 -18.90 -9.15 3.79
CA ILE A 201 -18.22 -8.80 2.54
C ILE A 201 -18.93 -7.65 1.84
N PHE A 202 -20.24 -7.76 1.63
CA PHE A 202 -21.00 -6.72 0.96
C PHE A 202 -20.88 -5.37 1.71
N ASN A 203 -21.08 -5.37 3.03
CA ASN A 203 -21.00 -4.15 3.84
C ASN A 203 -19.60 -3.53 3.88
N HIS A 204 -18.53 -4.32 3.70
CA HIS A 204 -17.18 -3.81 3.62
C HIS A 204 -16.95 -2.99 2.35
N TYR A 205 -17.47 -3.45 1.21
CA TYR A 205 -17.31 -2.77 -0.08
C TYR A 205 -18.38 -1.71 -0.35
N ASP A 206 -19.58 -1.80 0.24
CA ASP A 206 -20.63 -0.77 0.17
C ASP A 206 -20.31 0.38 1.14
N VAL A 207 -19.22 1.11 0.86
CA VAL A 207 -18.74 2.23 1.69
C VAL A 207 -19.73 3.39 1.67
N SER A 208 -20.42 3.60 0.56
CA SER A 208 -21.44 4.62 0.39
C SER A 208 -22.76 4.30 1.10
N LYS A 209 -22.94 3.04 1.53
CA LYS A 209 -24.14 2.51 2.20
C LYS A 209 -25.43 2.70 1.39
N THR A 210 -25.30 2.57 0.07
CA THR A 210 -26.43 2.69 -0.85
C THR A 210 -27.20 1.38 -1.04
N GLY A 211 -26.62 0.24 -0.61
CA GLY A 211 -27.15 -1.09 -0.83
C GLY A 211 -26.81 -1.67 -2.22
N ALA A 212 -25.95 -0.98 -2.94
CA ALA A 212 -25.41 -1.42 -4.23
C ALA A 212 -23.93 -1.05 -4.33
N LEU A 213 -23.11 -1.88 -4.96
CA LEU A 213 -21.72 -1.55 -5.27
C LEU A 213 -21.67 -0.78 -6.59
N GLU A 214 -21.03 0.40 -6.57
CA GLU A 214 -20.90 1.25 -7.76
C GLU A 214 -19.49 1.84 -7.89
N GLY A 215 -19.06 2.11 -9.11
CA GLY A 215 -17.77 2.78 -9.37
C GLY A 215 -16.59 2.09 -8.69
N ALA A 216 -15.89 2.84 -7.84
CA ALA A 216 -14.72 2.35 -7.10
C ALA A 216 -15.03 1.21 -6.12
N GLU A 217 -16.29 1.06 -5.69
CA GLU A 217 -16.70 -0.06 -4.82
C GLU A 217 -16.66 -1.39 -5.57
N VAL A 218 -17.11 -1.40 -6.83
CA VAL A 218 -16.95 -2.55 -7.72
C VAL A 218 -15.47 -2.80 -8.00
N ASP A 219 -14.70 -1.76 -8.28
CA ASP A 219 -13.27 -1.88 -8.55
C ASP A 219 -12.52 -2.50 -7.37
N GLY A 220 -12.78 -2.02 -6.15
CA GLY A 220 -12.18 -2.54 -4.93
C GLY A 220 -12.52 -4.02 -4.68
N PHE A 221 -13.79 -4.37 -4.86
CA PHE A 221 -14.23 -5.76 -4.75
C PHE A 221 -13.57 -6.67 -5.79
N VAL A 222 -13.51 -6.24 -7.06
CA VAL A 222 -12.85 -7.00 -8.14
C VAL A 222 -11.36 -7.15 -7.87
N LYS A 223 -10.69 -6.08 -7.43
CA LYS A 223 -9.26 -6.11 -7.10
C LYS A 223 -8.98 -7.16 -6.04
N ASP A 224 -9.72 -7.16 -4.95
CA ASP A 224 -9.49 -8.08 -3.85
C ASP A 224 -9.88 -9.52 -4.22
N MET A 225 -10.99 -9.72 -4.91
CA MET A 225 -11.43 -11.04 -5.39
C MET A 225 -10.37 -11.66 -6.31
N MET A 226 -9.83 -10.88 -7.22
CA MET A 226 -8.81 -11.37 -8.15
C MET A 226 -7.44 -11.53 -7.50
N GLY A 227 -7.13 -10.70 -6.49
CA GLY A 227 -5.91 -10.80 -5.69
C GLY A 227 -5.75 -12.16 -5.00
N LEU A 228 -6.85 -12.85 -4.71
CA LEU A 228 -6.82 -14.23 -4.18
C LEU A 228 -6.26 -15.24 -5.17
N VAL A 229 -6.37 -14.97 -6.48
CA VAL A 229 -5.97 -15.88 -7.56
C VAL A 229 -4.73 -15.40 -8.28
N ARG A 230 -4.58 -14.08 -8.41
CA ARG A 230 -3.48 -13.41 -9.11
C ARG A 230 -3.02 -12.18 -8.34
N PRO A 231 -1.87 -12.22 -7.66
CA PRO A 231 -1.39 -11.11 -6.86
C PRO A 231 -0.98 -9.88 -7.70
N ASN A 232 -0.60 -10.06 -8.97
CA ASN A 232 -0.14 -9.00 -9.87
C ASN A 232 -1.19 -8.70 -10.95
N LEU A 233 -2.24 -8.00 -10.56
CA LEU A 233 -3.30 -7.58 -11.48
C LEU A 233 -2.97 -6.22 -12.09
N THR A 234 -3.02 -6.12 -13.42
CA THR A 234 -2.91 -4.83 -14.11
C THR A 234 -4.24 -4.09 -14.08
N SER A 235 -4.21 -2.76 -14.17
CA SER A 235 -5.42 -1.94 -14.24
C SER A 235 -6.30 -2.30 -15.44
N GLN A 236 -5.70 -2.64 -16.57
CA GLN A 236 -6.44 -3.07 -17.75
C GLN A 236 -7.16 -4.41 -17.56
N GLU A 237 -6.54 -5.35 -16.85
CA GLU A 237 -7.17 -6.62 -16.48
C GLU A 237 -8.31 -6.39 -15.50
N LEU A 238 -8.13 -5.49 -14.53
CA LEU A 238 -9.17 -5.09 -13.57
C LEU A 238 -10.40 -4.51 -14.31
N ASP A 239 -10.21 -3.63 -15.29
CA ASP A 239 -11.30 -3.06 -16.09
C ASP A 239 -12.05 -4.10 -16.88
N LYS A 240 -11.34 -5.06 -17.48
CA LYS A 240 -11.98 -6.20 -18.18
C LYS A 240 -12.80 -7.06 -17.23
N LEU A 241 -12.24 -7.38 -16.06
CA LEU A 241 -12.92 -8.22 -15.06
C LEU A 241 -14.11 -7.50 -14.44
N ARG A 242 -14.00 -6.19 -14.21
CA ARG A 242 -15.15 -5.36 -13.83
C ARG A 242 -16.28 -5.46 -14.87
N GLY A 243 -15.96 -5.34 -16.14
CA GLY A 243 -16.92 -5.49 -17.23
C GLY A 243 -17.58 -6.87 -17.24
N VAL A 244 -16.79 -7.92 -17.02
CA VAL A 244 -17.31 -9.30 -16.91
C VAL A 244 -18.22 -9.44 -15.70
N LEU A 245 -17.82 -8.96 -14.53
CA LEU A 245 -18.64 -9.04 -13.32
C LEU A 245 -19.98 -8.30 -13.49
N LEU A 246 -19.95 -7.07 -14.00
CA LEU A 246 -21.15 -6.30 -14.29
C LEU A 246 -22.06 -7.03 -15.30
N SER A 247 -21.51 -7.58 -16.39
CA SER A 247 -22.31 -8.28 -17.39
C SER A 247 -23.04 -9.52 -16.86
N HIS A 248 -22.51 -10.14 -15.80
CA HIS A 248 -23.11 -11.34 -15.18
C HIS A 248 -24.02 -11.03 -14.00
N CYS A 249 -23.68 -10.02 -13.20
CA CYS A 249 -24.37 -9.72 -11.95
C CYS A 249 -25.41 -8.61 -12.08
N ASP A 250 -25.15 -7.58 -12.88
CA ASP A 250 -26.04 -6.44 -13.09
C ASP A 250 -27.21 -6.84 -14.01
N VAL A 251 -28.25 -7.39 -13.43
CA VAL A 251 -29.42 -7.92 -14.16
C VAL A 251 -30.29 -6.79 -14.71
N ASN A 252 -30.41 -5.70 -13.97
CA ASN A 252 -31.26 -4.55 -14.34
C ASN A 252 -30.54 -3.55 -15.26
N LYS A 253 -29.21 -3.73 -15.47
CA LYS A 253 -28.35 -2.90 -16.33
C LYS A 253 -28.29 -1.42 -15.91
N ASP A 254 -28.27 -1.16 -14.60
CA ASP A 254 -28.13 0.19 -14.05
C ASP A 254 -26.65 0.59 -13.80
N GLY A 255 -25.71 -0.29 -14.09
CA GLY A 255 -24.26 -0.08 -13.93
C GLY A 255 -23.79 -0.29 -12.50
N LYS A 256 -24.62 -0.83 -11.63
CA LYS A 256 -24.34 -1.13 -10.22
C LYS A 256 -24.57 -2.62 -9.97
N ILE A 257 -24.06 -3.11 -8.85
CA ILE A 257 -24.33 -4.47 -8.40
C ILE A 257 -25.06 -4.39 -7.08
N GLN A 258 -26.35 -4.64 -7.12
CA GLN A 258 -27.17 -4.64 -5.92
C GLN A 258 -26.86 -5.86 -5.05
N ARG A 259 -27.17 -5.76 -3.75
CA ARG A 259 -26.88 -6.82 -2.76
C ARG A 259 -27.48 -8.18 -3.18
N ASN A 260 -28.72 -8.20 -3.66
CA ASN A 260 -29.39 -9.39 -4.13
C ASN A 260 -28.76 -9.95 -5.42
N GLU A 261 -28.28 -9.09 -6.31
CA GLU A 261 -27.59 -9.48 -7.55
C GLU A 261 -26.26 -10.14 -7.26
N LEU A 262 -25.43 -9.53 -6.41
CA LEU A 262 -24.17 -10.13 -5.99
C LEU A 262 -24.42 -11.46 -5.22
N GLY A 263 -25.42 -11.50 -4.35
CA GLY A 263 -25.79 -12.69 -3.61
C GLY A 263 -26.16 -13.85 -4.55
N LEU A 264 -26.93 -13.58 -5.59
CA LEU A 264 -27.28 -14.60 -6.60
C LEU A 264 -26.04 -15.09 -7.36
N CYS A 265 -25.14 -14.18 -7.77
CA CYS A 265 -23.90 -14.55 -8.45
C CYS A 265 -23.00 -15.44 -7.58
N LEU A 266 -22.93 -15.18 -6.27
CA LEU A 266 -22.15 -15.97 -5.32
C LEU A 266 -22.90 -17.19 -4.75
N GLY A 267 -24.08 -17.50 -5.25
CA GLY A 267 -24.88 -18.65 -4.81
C GLY A 267 -25.49 -18.49 -3.42
N VAL A 268 -25.58 -17.26 -2.91
CA VAL A 268 -26.24 -16.92 -1.65
C VAL A 268 -27.68 -16.53 -1.94
N LYS A 269 -28.64 -17.37 -1.58
CA LYS A 269 -30.06 -17.08 -1.81
C LYS A 269 -30.52 -15.91 -0.91
N PRO A 270 -31.04 -14.80 -1.49
CA PRO A 270 -31.63 -13.74 -0.70
C PRO A 270 -32.84 -14.27 0.08
N LYS A 271 -33.15 -13.72 1.26
CA LYS A 271 -34.46 -13.90 1.86
C LYS A 271 -35.46 -13.19 0.98
N ILE A 272 -36.34 -13.96 0.34
CA ILE A 272 -37.57 -13.42 -0.21
C ILE A 272 -38.41 -13.08 1.01
N GLY A 273 -38.49 -11.79 1.34
CA GLY A 273 -39.37 -11.22 2.35
C GLY A 273 -40.78 -11.13 1.83
#